data_37f6761c8afcb3c70e07b9f0cf1b57e2
#
_entry.id   37f6761c8afcb3c70e07b9f0cf1b57e2
#
_cell.length_a   1.000
_cell.length_b   1.000
_cell.length_c   1.000
_cell.angle_alpha   90.00
_cell.angle_beta   90.00
_cell.angle_gamma   90.00
#
_symmetry.space_group_name_H-M   'P 1'
#
loop_
_entity.id
_entity.type
_entity.pdbx_description
1 polymer ?
#
loop_
_entity_poly.entity_id
_entity_poly.type
_entity_poly.pdbx_seq_one_letter_code
_entity_poly.pdbx_strand_id
1 'polypeptide(L)'
;GNWLFFFIYAIVLYAITSVLGGYRIGIRSPSGAYFYYAHLAEYAKEFEVGETVLAGTHLGYMGDTGYSDIPGTTGNFPVHLHFGIYINDENGQELSVNPYPMVLYLWEQQGKYTFGETKRQ
;
A
#
# COMPACT_ATOMS: atom_id res chain seq x y z
N GLY A 1 -16.59 1.06 -17.64
CA GLY A 1 -15.88 0.71 -18.81
C GLY A 1 -14.63 -0.08 -18.54
N ASN A 2 -13.92 -0.33 -19.59
CA ASN A 2 -12.73 -1.17 -19.48
C ASN A 2 -11.63 -0.55 -18.66
N TRP A 3 -11.62 0.77 -18.54
CA TRP A 3 -10.58 1.42 -17.76
C TRP A 3 -10.60 0.99 -16.30
N LEU A 4 -11.71 0.47 -15.80
CA LEU A 4 -11.77 0.01 -14.43
C LEU A 4 -10.87 -1.17 -14.17
N PHE A 5 -10.64 -1.99 -15.20
CA PHE A 5 -9.84 -3.18 -14.99
C PHE A 5 -8.37 -2.89 -14.80
N PHE A 6 -7.92 -1.69 -15.17
CA PHE A 6 -6.51 -1.36 -14.98
C PHE A 6 -6.18 -1.13 -13.52
N PHE A 7 -7.19 -0.93 -12.68
CA PHE A 7 -6.96 -0.59 -11.28
C PHE A 7 -7.53 -1.61 -10.32
N ILE A 8 -7.98 -2.77 -10.81
CA ILE A 8 -8.61 -3.73 -9.92
C ILE A 8 -7.66 -4.75 -9.34
N TYR A 9 -6.42 -4.80 -9.83
CA TYR A 9 -5.47 -5.74 -9.22
C TYR A 9 -4.04 -5.23 -9.33
N ALA A 10 -3.18 -5.84 -8.53
CA ALA A 10 -1.75 -5.58 -8.55
C ALA A 10 -1.04 -6.87 -8.14
N ILE A 11 0.26 -6.92 -8.39
CA ILE A 11 1.06 -8.09 -8.07
C ILE A 11 1.97 -7.75 -6.90
N VAL A 12 2.06 -8.64 -5.93
CA VAL A 12 2.93 -8.44 -4.78
C VAL A 12 4.38 -8.60 -5.23
N LEU A 13 5.16 -7.56 -5.00
CA LEU A 13 6.59 -7.59 -5.27
C LEU A 13 7.36 -8.10 -4.07
N TYR A 14 6.91 -7.75 -2.87
CA TYR A 14 7.51 -8.22 -1.64
C TYR A 14 6.58 -7.90 -0.47
N ALA A 15 6.72 -8.66 0.59
CA ALA A 15 6.07 -8.39 1.86
C ALA A 15 7.06 -8.82 2.92
N ILE A 16 8.06 -7.95 3.20
CA ILE A 16 9.19 -8.29 4.03
C ILE A 16 9.65 -7.07 4.79
N THR A 17 10.19 -7.28 5.97
CA THR A 17 10.66 -6.20 6.83
C THR A 17 11.93 -5.56 6.27
N SER A 18 12.15 -4.31 6.62
CA SER A 18 13.41 -3.63 6.35
C SER A 18 13.77 -2.79 7.58
N VAL A 19 15.02 -2.35 7.63
CA VAL A 19 15.50 -1.58 8.79
C VAL A 19 14.70 -0.28 8.92
N LEU A 20 14.57 0.47 7.85
CA LEU A 20 13.90 1.76 7.93
C LEU A 20 12.38 1.62 7.90
N GLY A 21 11.86 0.83 7.00
CA GLY A 21 10.41 0.75 6.77
C GLY A 21 9.66 -0.18 7.69
N GLY A 22 10.36 -1.02 8.47
CA GLY A 22 9.70 -2.01 9.30
C GLY A 22 8.98 -3.03 8.43
N TYR A 23 7.79 -3.47 8.86
CA TYR A 23 6.99 -4.37 8.05
C TYR A 23 6.41 -3.58 6.89
N ARG A 24 6.74 -3.98 5.69
CA ARG A 24 6.35 -3.24 4.49
C ARG A 24 5.88 -4.19 3.41
N ILE A 25 5.12 -3.66 2.46
CA ILE A 25 4.68 -4.42 1.31
C ILE A 25 4.73 -3.51 0.10
N GLY A 26 5.20 -4.05 -1.01
CA GLY A 26 5.24 -3.35 -2.28
C GLY A 26 4.44 -4.12 -3.30
N ILE A 27 3.59 -3.41 -4.05
CA ILE A 27 2.78 -4.02 -5.09
C ILE A 27 2.90 -3.20 -6.36
N ARG A 28 2.66 -3.84 -7.50
CA ARG A 28 2.76 -3.16 -8.80
C ARG A 28 1.50 -3.42 -9.60
N SER A 29 0.91 -2.34 -10.10
CA SER A 29 -0.29 -2.45 -10.92
C SER A 29 0.10 -2.82 -12.36
N PRO A 30 -0.87 -3.28 -13.17
CA PRO A 30 -0.58 -3.60 -14.58
C PRO A 30 -0.05 -2.41 -15.37
N SER A 31 -0.40 -1.19 -14.97
CA SER A 31 0.09 0.01 -15.65
C SER A 31 1.55 0.32 -15.30
N GLY A 32 2.13 -0.42 -14.36
CA GLY A 32 3.51 -0.21 -13.95
C GLY A 32 3.68 0.66 -12.72
N ALA A 33 2.60 1.20 -12.19
CA ALA A 33 2.69 2.00 -10.97
C ALA A 33 3.05 1.09 -9.79
N TYR A 34 3.95 1.58 -8.94
CA TYR A 34 4.42 0.85 -7.79
C TYR A 34 3.90 1.52 -6.53
N PHE A 35 3.26 0.74 -5.66
CA PHE A 35 2.67 1.25 -4.43
C PHE A 35 3.42 0.66 -3.26
N TYR A 36 3.83 1.51 -2.35
CA TYR A 36 4.67 1.16 -1.22
C TYR A 36 3.93 1.48 0.08
N TYR A 37 3.86 0.49 0.96
CA TYR A 37 3.23 0.63 2.28
C TYR A 37 4.25 0.22 3.33
N ALA A 38 4.48 1.06 4.34
CA ALA A 38 5.49 0.77 5.34
C ALA A 38 5.01 1.08 6.75
N HIS A 39 5.80 0.65 7.71
CA HIS A 39 5.55 0.79 9.15
C HIS A 39 4.31 0.04 9.60
N LEU A 40 3.99 -1.07 8.93
CA LEU A 40 2.81 -1.85 9.30
C LEU A 40 3.01 -2.51 10.65
N ALA A 41 1.91 -2.66 11.41
CA ALA A 41 1.95 -3.43 12.65
C ALA A 41 2.06 -4.92 12.36
N GLU A 42 1.33 -5.36 11.33
CA GLU A 42 1.40 -6.73 10.87
C GLU A 42 0.74 -6.82 9.52
N TYR A 43 1.01 -7.89 8.81
CA TYR A 43 0.37 -8.16 7.53
C TYR A 43 -0.99 -8.80 7.78
N ALA A 44 -1.94 -8.55 6.87
CA ALA A 44 -3.27 -9.16 7.00
C ALA A 44 -3.22 -10.67 6.84
N LYS A 45 -2.25 -11.15 6.07
CA LYS A 45 -1.99 -12.56 5.87
C LYS A 45 -0.56 -12.70 5.38
N GLU A 46 -0.12 -13.92 5.17
CA GLU A 46 1.21 -14.13 4.63
C GLU A 46 1.13 -14.00 3.11
N PHE A 47 1.64 -12.90 2.58
CA PHE A 47 1.63 -12.64 1.14
C PHE A 47 2.89 -13.19 0.51
N GLU A 48 2.75 -13.74 -0.69
CA GLU A 48 3.89 -14.28 -1.43
C GLU A 48 4.20 -13.42 -2.64
N VAL A 49 5.46 -13.38 -3.01
CA VAL A 49 5.90 -12.66 -4.20
C VAL A 49 5.19 -13.22 -5.41
N GLY A 50 4.62 -12.34 -6.22
CA GLY A 50 3.89 -12.75 -7.42
C GLY A 50 2.41 -12.97 -7.20
N GLU A 51 1.97 -12.94 -5.94
CA GLU A 51 0.56 -13.12 -5.65
C GLU A 51 -0.22 -11.93 -6.17
N THR A 52 -1.42 -12.17 -6.69
CA THR A 52 -2.31 -11.12 -7.16
C THR A 52 -3.16 -10.64 -5.99
N VAL A 53 -3.23 -9.32 -5.81
CA VAL A 53 -4.15 -8.73 -4.85
C VAL A 53 -5.12 -7.85 -5.63
N LEU A 54 -6.37 -7.86 -5.21
CA LEU A 54 -7.42 -7.10 -5.86
C LEU A 54 -7.61 -5.77 -5.16
N ALA A 55 -8.22 -4.82 -5.86
CA ALA A 55 -8.60 -3.57 -5.23
C ALA A 55 -9.49 -3.87 -4.03
N GLY A 56 -9.20 -3.22 -2.91
CA GLY A 56 -9.94 -3.48 -1.68
C GLY A 56 -9.37 -4.58 -0.83
N THR A 57 -8.35 -5.31 -1.29
CA THR A 57 -7.71 -6.32 -0.47
C THR A 57 -7.07 -5.68 0.74
N HIS A 58 -7.34 -6.24 1.91
CA HIS A 58 -6.73 -5.78 3.16
C HIS A 58 -5.28 -6.26 3.19
N LEU A 59 -4.34 -5.34 3.21
CA LEU A 59 -2.93 -5.69 3.15
C LEU A 59 -2.30 -5.85 4.52
N GLY A 60 -2.74 -5.05 5.48
CA GLY A 60 -2.15 -5.09 6.81
C GLY A 60 -2.77 -4.05 7.72
N TYR A 61 -2.12 -3.84 8.84
CA TYR A 61 -2.59 -2.89 9.84
C TYR A 61 -1.55 -1.80 10.01
N MET A 62 -2.02 -0.56 10.09
CA MET A 62 -1.16 0.59 10.28
C MET A 62 -0.45 0.48 11.63
N GLY A 63 0.83 0.84 11.66
CA GLY A 63 1.60 0.69 12.88
C GLY A 63 2.77 1.66 12.95
N ASP A 64 3.78 1.28 13.73
CA ASP A 64 4.96 2.10 13.94
C ASP A 64 6.23 1.24 13.96
N THR A 65 6.25 0.16 13.19
CA THR A 65 7.47 -0.65 13.08
C THR A 65 8.50 0.04 12.20
N GLY A 66 9.76 -0.20 12.49
CA GLY A 66 10.84 0.32 11.65
C GLY A 66 11.92 1.03 12.46
N TYR A 67 12.89 1.56 11.74
CA TYR A 67 14.06 2.24 12.28
C TYR A 67 14.76 1.37 13.33
N SER A 68 14.92 0.09 13.00
CA SER A 68 15.61 -0.88 13.85
C SER A 68 16.00 -2.08 12.99
N ASP A 69 17.10 -2.71 13.33
CA ASP A 69 17.48 -3.94 12.65
C ASP A 69 16.80 -5.16 13.30
N ILE A 70 16.00 -4.93 14.34
CA ILE A 70 15.21 -6.00 14.95
C ILE A 70 13.79 -5.90 14.40
N PRO A 71 13.34 -6.92 13.64
CA PRO A 71 11.99 -6.88 13.05
C PRO A 71 10.92 -6.70 14.10
N GLY A 72 9.93 -5.87 13.78
CA GLY A 72 8.81 -5.65 14.67
C GLY A 72 9.03 -4.65 15.78
N THR A 73 10.19 -4.00 15.81
CA THR A 73 10.46 -2.97 16.83
C THR A 73 9.50 -1.80 16.62
N THR A 74 8.86 -1.36 17.70
CA THR A 74 7.92 -0.24 17.70
C THR A 74 8.40 0.84 18.66
N GLY A 75 7.69 1.97 18.67
CA GLY A 75 7.93 3.01 19.65
C GLY A 75 8.92 4.08 19.23
N ASN A 76 9.46 4.00 18.01
CA ASN A 76 10.44 4.98 17.54
C ASN A 76 9.77 6.24 16.98
N PHE A 77 8.49 6.18 16.68
CA PHE A 77 7.74 7.31 16.14
C PHE A 77 6.24 7.00 16.28
N PRO A 78 5.37 8.00 16.10
CA PRO A 78 3.93 7.75 16.22
C PRO A 78 3.41 6.82 15.13
N VAL A 79 2.34 6.09 15.45
CA VAL A 79 1.70 5.21 14.49
C VAL A 79 1.25 6.01 13.27
N HIS A 80 1.61 5.57 12.09
CA HIS A 80 1.19 6.19 10.84
C HIS A 80 1.47 5.24 9.68
N LEU A 81 0.78 5.45 8.57
CA LEU A 81 1.06 4.70 7.36
C LEU A 81 1.98 5.52 6.47
N HIS A 82 3.12 4.94 6.12
CA HIS A 82 3.98 5.54 5.11
C HIS A 82 3.54 4.94 3.78
N PHE A 83 2.98 5.77 2.92
CA PHE A 83 2.43 5.33 1.65
C PHE A 83 3.10 6.11 0.52
N GLY A 84 3.64 5.38 -0.44
CA GLY A 84 4.30 6.00 -1.58
C GLY A 84 3.78 5.44 -2.89
N ILE A 85 3.79 6.29 -3.91
CA ILE A 85 3.43 5.90 -5.27
C ILE A 85 4.60 6.28 -6.16
N TYR A 86 5.03 5.36 -7.03
CA TYR A 86 6.14 5.58 -7.92
C TYR A 86 5.74 5.15 -9.33
N ILE A 87 6.13 5.96 -10.30
CA ILE A 87 5.88 5.66 -11.71
C ILE A 87 7.19 5.82 -12.46
N ASN A 88 7.26 5.26 -13.65
CA ASN A 88 8.43 5.45 -14.50
C ASN A 88 8.11 6.51 -15.54
N ASP A 89 9.07 7.40 -15.78
CA ASP A 89 8.92 8.38 -16.85
C ASP A 89 9.24 7.73 -18.20
N GLU A 90 9.20 8.50 -19.26
CA GLU A 90 9.41 7.95 -20.59
C GLU A 90 10.84 7.43 -20.82
N ASN A 91 11.76 7.82 -19.95
CA ASN A 91 13.13 7.31 -20.01
C ASN A 91 13.35 6.14 -19.09
N GLY A 92 12.30 5.64 -18.45
CA GLY A 92 12.40 4.53 -17.53
C GLY A 92 12.88 4.91 -16.14
N GLN A 93 13.00 6.19 -15.85
CA GLN A 93 13.43 6.64 -14.54
C GLN A 93 12.26 6.69 -13.58
N GLU A 94 12.46 6.15 -12.39
CA GLU A 94 11.41 6.10 -11.39
C GLU A 94 11.22 7.46 -10.75
N LEU A 95 9.97 7.89 -10.67
CA LEU A 95 9.59 9.17 -10.08
C LEU A 95 8.60 8.94 -8.96
N SER A 96 8.80 9.64 -7.85
CA SER A 96 7.86 9.62 -6.75
C SER A 96 6.72 10.59 -7.06
N VAL A 97 5.51 10.15 -6.83
CA VAL A 97 4.31 10.94 -7.05
C VAL A 97 3.73 11.33 -5.70
N ASN A 98 3.33 12.59 -5.55
CA ASN A 98 2.67 13.00 -4.31
C ASN A 98 1.29 12.34 -4.24
N PRO A 99 1.06 11.44 -3.29
CA PRO A 99 -0.22 10.72 -3.24
C PRO A 99 -1.35 11.54 -2.62
N TYR A 100 -1.06 12.71 -2.08
CA TYR A 100 -2.06 13.46 -1.33
C TYR A 100 -3.32 13.79 -2.13
N PRO A 101 -3.22 14.31 -3.36
CA PRO A 101 -4.45 14.64 -4.10
C PRO A 101 -5.33 13.42 -4.34
N MET A 102 -4.72 12.27 -4.61
CA MET A 102 -5.49 11.05 -4.84
C MET A 102 -6.15 10.58 -3.55
N VAL A 103 -5.40 10.61 -2.46
CA VAL A 103 -5.94 10.17 -1.17
C VAL A 103 -7.08 11.10 -0.75
N LEU A 104 -6.91 12.40 -0.96
CA LEU A 104 -7.95 13.36 -0.63
C LEU A 104 -9.21 13.11 -1.47
N TYR A 105 -9.04 12.84 -2.75
CA TYR A 105 -10.17 12.53 -3.62
C TYR A 105 -10.91 11.29 -3.11
N LEU A 106 -10.16 10.24 -2.77
CA LEU A 106 -10.77 9.02 -2.28
C LEU A 106 -11.50 9.24 -0.95
N TRP A 107 -10.92 10.07 -0.11
CA TRP A 107 -11.55 10.42 1.16
C TRP A 107 -12.88 11.12 0.93
N GLU A 108 -12.92 12.03 -0.05
CA GLU A 108 -14.13 12.77 -0.37
C GLU A 108 -15.19 11.90 -1.02
N GLN A 109 -14.80 10.77 -1.61
CA GLN A 109 -15.74 9.82 -2.18
C GLN A 109 -16.24 8.82 -1.15
N GLN A 110 -15.67 8.85 0.05
CA GLN A 110 -16.04 7.92 1.07
C GLN A 110 -17.52 8.06 1.38
N GLY A 111 -18.21 6.95 1.44
CA GLY A 111 -19.65 6.96 1.68
C GLY A 111 -20.49 6.99 0.43
N LYS A 112 -19.89 7.36 -0.71
CA LYS A 112 -20.62 7.34 -1.96
C LYS A 112 -20.62 5.95 -2.58
N TYR A 113 -19.67 5.12 -2.16
CA TYR A 113 -19.56 3.77 -2.71
C TYR A 113 -19.56 2.80 -1.53
N THR A 114 -20.61 2.83 -0.78
CA THR A 114 -20.71 1.90 0.34
C THR A 114 -21.08 0.54 -0.19
N PHE A 115 -20.53 -0.45 0.41
CA PHE A 115 -20.81 -1.74 0.00
C PHE A 115 -21.61 -2.37 1.04
N GLY A 116 -22.62 -1.95 1.18
CA GLY A 116 -23.38 -2.58 1.96
C GLY A 116 -23.04 -3.00 3.16
N GLU A 117 -22.89 -3.34 3.62
CA GLU A 117 -22.59 -3.67 4.57
C GLU A 117 -21.89 -3.47 5.29
N THR A 118 -21.47 -3.30 5.19
CA THR A 118 -20.56 -3.27 5.70
C THR A 118 -20.22 -2.36 6.41
N LYS A 119 -20.58 -2.13 7.16
CA LYS A 119 -20.31 -1.36 7.89
C LYS A 119 -19.36 -1.73 8.67
N ARG A 120 -18.33 -1.51 8.63
CA ARG A 120 -17.40 -1.79 9.33
C ARG A 120 -17.53 -1.11 10.42
N GLN A 121 -17.61 -1.31 11.34
CA GLN A 121 -17.76 -0.68 12.40
C GLN A 121 -16.65 -0.69 13.13
#